data_464b1fbb8c0b0028163b94e07f2277ce
#
_entry.id   464b1fbb8c0b0028163b94e07f2277ce
#
_cell.length_a   1.000
_cell.length_b   1.000
_cell.length_c   1.000
_cell.angle_alpha   90.00
_cell.angle_beta   90.00
_cell.angle_gamma   90.00
#
_symmetry.space_group_name_H-M   'P 1'
#
loop_
_entity.id
_entity.type
_entity.pdbx_description
1 polymer ?
#
loop_
_entity_poly.entity_id
_entity_poly.type
_entity_poly.pdbx_seq_one_letter_code
_entity_poly.pdbx_strand_id
1 'polypeptide(L)'
;MMPAAAPASSQSQQPQPQAWPPNPNAAVSIRGLFKHFDRKIAVNGLALDIPIGSFYGLVGPNGAGKTTTLNMVTGLLVPDAGTAMILGHDVWSDVNTAKRMIGVMPQPDQIFDRLTGLQLLVYSGMLRGMSREETTRRAQDLLNAFDLAGAANTMVTDYSAGMTKKICLASAMIHSPRILVLDEPFESVDPVSSANLKDILIEYAKTGGTVIISSHVMALVEKM
;
A
#
# COMPACT_ATOMS: atom_id res chain seq x y z
N MET A 1 14.02 12.77 -65.77
CA MET A 1 14.26 11.63 -64.90
C MET A 1 14.00 12.11 -63.47
N MET A 2 12.77 11.91 -62.93
CA MET A 2 12.40 12.35 -61.59
C MET A 2 12.67 11.19 -60.62
N PRO A 3 13.18 11.42 -59.41
CA PRO A 3 13.38 10.36 -58.44
C PRO A 3 12.03 10.01 -57.77
N ALA A 4 11.81 8.70 -57.60
CA ALA A 4 10.59 8.13 -56.97
C ALA A 4 10.53 8.48 -55.48
N ALA A 5 9.34 8.81 -55.01
CA ALA A 5 9.03 9.07 -53.61
C ALA A 5 9.14 7.77 -52.80
N ALA A 6 9.81 7.85 -51.64
CA ALA A 6 9.90 6.76 -50.69
C ALA A 6 8.54 6.54 -50.01
N PRO A 7 8.15 5.29 -49.66
CA PRO A 7 6.89 5.01 -48.99
C PRO A 7 6.92 5.54 -47.55
N ALA A 8 5.81 6.17 -47.16
CA ALA A 8 5.58 6.66 -45.80
C ALA A 8 5.63 5.52 -44.78
N SER A 9 6.45 5.67 -43.76
CA SER A 9 6.53 4.77 -42.61
C SER A 9 5.18 4.71 -41.89
N SER A 10 4.56 3.54 -41.84
CA SER A 10 3.40 3.25 -41.04
C SER A 10 3.73 3.44 -39.56
N GLN A 11 3.28 4.53 -38.97
CA GLN A 11 3.27 4.71 -37.53
C GLN A 11 2.34 3.65 -36.93
N SER A 12 2.92 2.70 -36.22
CA SER A 12 2.19 1.76 -35.38
C SER A 12 1.41 2.56 -34.32
N GLN A 13 0.10 2.66 -34.48
CA GLN A 13 -0.80 3.21 -33.47
C GLN A 13 -0.65 2.35 -32.22
N GLN A 14 -0.08 2.93 -31.16
CA GLN A 14 -0.14 2.35 -29.83
C GLN A 14 -1.62 2.20 -29.46
N PRO A 15 -2.06 1.04 -28.95
CA PRO A 15 -3.43 0.87 -28.51
C PRO A 15 -3.74 1.91 -27.42
N GLN A 16 -4.71 2.76 -27.69
CA GLN A 16 -5.21 3.70 -26.68
C GLN A 16 -5.77 2.89 -25.52
N PRO A 17 -5.46 3.25 -24.26
CA PRO A 17 -6.02 2.55 -23.11
C PRO A 17 -7.55 2.65 -23.19
N GLN A 18 -8.23 1.50 -23.30
CA GLN A 18 -9.67 1.42 -23.20
C GLN A 18 -10.06 1.99 -21.83
N ALA A 19 -10.81 3.09 -21.80
CA ALA A 19 -11.37 3.65 -20.58
C ALA A 19 -12.40 2.65 -20.04
N TRP A 20 -11.99 1.81 -19.09
CA TRP A 20 -12.91 0.96 -18.35
C TRP A 20 -13.70 1.82 -17.37
N PRO A 21 -15.03 1.70 -17.32
CA PRO A 21 -15.79 2.42 -16.30
C PRO A 21 -15.32 2.00 -14.91
N PRO A 22 -15.13 2.96 -13.98
CA PRO A 22 -14.76 2.63 -12.62
C PRO A 22 -15.84 1.73 -12.00
N ASN A 23 -15.41 0.66 -11.31
CA ASN A 23 -16.32 -0.18 -10.56
C ASN A 23 -16.67 0.54 -9.23
N PRO A 24 -17.90 1.02 -9.02
CA PRO A 24 -18.25 1.79 -7.82
C PRO A 24 -18.17 0.99 -6.52
N ASN A 25 -18.15 -0.35 -6.61
CA ASN A 25 -18.06 -1.24 -5.46
C ASN A 25 -16.61 -1.69 -5.16
N ALA A 26 -15.64 -1.24 -5.94
CA ALA A 26 -14.25 -1.60 -5.74
C ALA A 26 -13.51 -0.54 -4.93
N ALA A 27 -12.77 -0.97 -3.90
CA ALA A 27 -11.79 -0.16 -3.21
C ALA A 27 -10.57 0.07 -4.11
N VAL A 28 -10.13 -0.98 -4.83
CA VAL A 28 -9.05 -0.92 -5.80
C VAL A 28 -9.51 -1.58 -7.09
N SER A 29 -9.34 -0.89 -8.21
CA SER A 29 -9.55 -1.45 -9.56
C SER A 29 -8.25 -1.39 -10.34
N ILE A 30 -7.82 -2.54 -10.85
CA ILE A 30 -6.59 -2.68 -11.66
C ILE A 30 -7.01 -3.13 -13.06
N ARG A 31 -6.47 -2.49 -14.11
CA ARG A 31 -6.78 -2.83 -15.50
C ARG A 31 -5.52 -2.88 -16.34
N GLY A 32 -5.19 -4.09 -16.81
CA GLY A 32 -4.09 -4.33 -17.73
C GLY A 32 -2.72 -3.91 -17.19
N LEU A 33 -2.52 -3.94 -15.86
CA LEU A 33 -1.32 -3.46 -15.22
C LEU A 33 -0.10 -4.27 -15.67
N PHE A 34 0.90 -3.59 -16.22
CA PHE A 34 2.10 -4.22 -16.77
C PHE A 34 3.36 -3.54 -16.25
N LYS A 35 4.37 -4.33 -15.89
CA LYS A 35 5.69 -3.84 -15.50
C LYS A 35 6.78 -4.83 -15.89
N HIS A 36 7.84 -4.32 -16.52
CA HIS A 36 9.07 -5.06 -16.75
C HIS A 36 10.27 -4.33 -16.13
N PHE A 37 11.27 -5.08 -15.77
CA PHE A 37 12.59 -4.60 -15.36
C PHE A 37 13.61 -5.31 -16.21
N ASP A 38 14.34 -4.56 -17.02
CA ASP A 38 15.28 -5.07 -18.03
C ASP A 38 14.64 -6.17 -18.90
N ARG A 39 15.00 -7.43 -18.69
CA ARG A 39 14.49 -8.59 -19.45
C ARG A 39 13.39 -9.38 -18.70
N LYS A 40 13.07 -9.00 -17.45
CA LYS A 40 12.12 -9.73 -16.62
C LYS A 40 10.78 -9.00 -16.57
N ILE A 41 9.72 -9.69 -17.00
CA ILE A 41 8.34 -9.22 -16.78
C ILE A 41 8.00 -9.53 -15.32
N ALA A 42 7.73 -8.47 -14.53
CA ALA A 42 7.37 -8.57 -13.13
C ALA A 42 5.84 -8.66 -12.94
N VAL A 43 5.07 -7.94 -13.76
CA VAL A 43 3.60 -7.98 -13.79
C VAL A 43 3.16 -7.98 -15.23
N ASN A 44 2.29 -8.91 -15.62
CA ASN A 44 1.88 -9.14 -17.00
C ASN A 44 0.37 -9.01 -17.18
N GLY A 45 -0.12 -7.82 -17.47
CA GLY A 45 -1.51 -7.58 -17.85
C GLY A 45 -2.51 -7.84 -16.72
N LEU A 46 -2.14 -7.61 -15.44
CA LEU A 46 -3.00 -7.87 -14.29
C LEU A 46 -4.29 -7.06 -14.37
N ALA A 47 -5.44 -7.73 -14.21
CA ALA A 47 -6.76 -7.13 -14.04
C ALA A 47 -7.42 -7.70 -12.78
N LEU A 48 -7.89 -6.82 -11.89
CA LEU A 48 -8.41 -7.21 -10.58
C LEU A 48 -9.29 -6.10 -10.00
N ASP A 49 -10.40 -6.47 -9.37
CA ASP A 49 -11.20 -5.59 -8.51
C ASP A 49 -11.17 -6.12 -7.07
N ILE A 50 -10.80 -5.27 -6.13
CA ILE A 50 -10.84 -5.55 -4.69
C ILE A 50 -12.06 -4.84 -4.11
N PRO A 51 -13.03 -5.55 -3.53
CA PRO A 51 -14.24 -4.95 -2.97
C PRO A 51 -13.95 -4.01 -1.80
N ILE A 52 -14.82 -2.98 -1.62
CA ILE A 52 -14.79 -2.11 -0.44
C ILE A 52 -15.11 -2.95 0.81
N GLY A 53 -14.41 -2.67 1.91
CA GLY A 53 -14.61 -3.34 3.21
C GLY A 53 -14.09 -4.78 3.25
N SER A 54 -13.33 -5.22 2.24
CA SER A 54 -12.80 -6.58 2.21
C SER A 54 -11.40 -6.68 2.85
N PHE A 55 -11.11 -7.88 3.35
CA PHE A 55 -9.75 -8.31 3.68
C PHE A 55 -9.21 -9.13 2.51
N TYR A 56 -8.22 -8.60 1.77
CA TYR A 56 -7.74 -9.19 0.53
C TYR A 56 -6.27 -9.59 0.62
N GLY A 57 -5.98 -10.85 0.32
CA GLY A 57 -4.63 -11.40 0.33
C GLY A 57 -4.06 -11.59 -1.09
N LEU A 58 -2.93 -10.98 -1.36
CA LEU A 58 -2.12 -11.22 -2.57
C LEU A 58 -1.05 -12.26 -2.24
N VAL A 59 -1.32 -13.53 -2.55
CA VAL A 59 -0.47 -14.66 -2.14
C VAL A 59 0.34 -15.20 -3.31
N GLY A 60 1.59 -15.56 -3.06
CA GLY A 60 2.47 -16.15 -4.07
C GLY A 60 3.94 -16.20 -3.63
N PRO A 61 4.79 -16.95 -4.33
CA PRO A 61 6.21 -17.07 -4.00
C PRO A 61 6.95 -15.74 -4.12
N ASN A 62 8.17 -15.68 -3.57
CA ASN A 62 9.05 -14.53 -3.76
C ASN A 62 9.36 -14.33 -5.24
N GLY A 63 9.33 -13.07 -5.70
CA GLY A 63 9.51 -12.73 -7.11
C GLY A 63 8.27 -12.89 -7.99
N ALA A 64 7.08 -13.24 -7.44
CA ALA A 64 5.81 -13.32 -8.18
C ALA A 64 5.21 -11.95 -8.56
N GLY A 65 5.87 -10.83 -8.25
CA GLY A 65 5.40 -9.48 -8.58
C GLY A 65 4.47 -8.84 -7.55
N LYS A 66 4.29 -9.44 -6.36
CA LYS A 66 3.40 -8.92 -5.29
C LYS A 66 3.78 -7.47 -4.90
N THR A 67 4.99 -7.26 -4.41
CA THR A 67 5.53 -5.93 -4.05
C THR A 67 5.47 -4.95 -5.21
N THR A 68 5.82 -5.39 -6.43
CA THR A 68 5.74 -4.57 -7.65
C THR A 68 4.30 -4.11 -7.90
N THR A 69 3.33 -5.01 -7.78
CA THR A 69 1.90 -4.70 -7.93
C THR A 69 1.45 -3.70 -6.86
N LEU A 70 1.77 -3.95 -5.58
CA LEU A 70 1.41 -3.04 -4.49
C LEU A 70 2.03 -1.65 -4.68
N ASN A 71 3.29 -1.56 -5.09
CA ASN A 71 3.96 -0.28 -5.36
C ASN A 71 3.31 0.49 -6.52
N MET A 72 2.83 -0.19 -7.56
CA MET A 72 2.09 0.46 -8.65
C MET A 72 0.72 0.96 -8.19
N VAL A 73 -0.01 0.15 -7.40
CA VAL A 73 -1.33 0.51 -6.85
C VAL A 73 -1.25 1.66 -5.85
N THR A 74 -0.14 1.79 -5.14
CA THR A 74 0.06 2.86 -4.13
C THR A 74 0.71 4.13 -4.70
N GLY A 75 1.03 4.15 -6.01
CA GLY A 75 1.66 5.28 -6.67
C GLY A 75 3.13 5.49 -6.27
N LEU A 76 3.82 4.41 -5.87
CA LEU A 76 5.25 4.40 -5.59
C LEU A 76 6.08 3.97 -6.81
N LEU A 77 5.48 3.26 -7.75
CA LEU A 77 6.12 2.76 -8.96
C LEU A 77 5.21 2.98 -10.18
N VAL A 78 5.70 3.71 -11.17
CA VAL A 78 4.96 3.94 -12.42
C VAL A 78 4.87 2.64 -13.23
N PRO A 79 3.67 2.20 -13.64
CA PRO A 79 3.52 1.07 -14.53
C PRO A 79 3.99 1.42 -15.95
N ASP A 80 4.38 0.42 -16.72
CA ASP A 80 4.73 0.59 -18.13
C ASP A 80 3.48 0.59 -19.03
N ALA A 81 2.39 -0.05 -18.57
CA ALA A 81 1.07 0.01 -19.17
C ALA A 81 -0.02 -0.33 -18.13
N GLY A 82 -1.27 0.00 -18.47
CA GLY A 82 -2.42 -0.22 -17.61
C GLY A 82 -2.61 0.90 -16.58
N THR A 83 -3.62 0.74 -15.73
CA THR A 83 -3.97 1.72 -14.70
C THR A 83 -4.43 1.05 -13.41
N ALA A 84 -4.33 1.79 -12.30
CA ALA A 84 -4.89 1.44 -11.00
C ALA A 84 -5.72 2.60 -10.46
N MET A 85 -6.91 2.29 -9.95
CA MET A 85 -7.83 3.26 -9.34
C MET A 85 -8.07 2.92 -7.87
N ILE A 86 -8.12 3.93 -7.04
CA ILE A 86 -8.43 3.88 -5.61
C ILE A 86 -9.78 4.58 -5.41
N LEU A 87 -10.83 3.82 -5.05
CA LEU A 87 -12.18 4.36 -4.89
C LEU A 87 -12.62 5.24 -6.08
N GLY A 88 -12.31 4.81 -7.30
CA GLY A 88 -12.63 5.53 -8.54
C GLY A 88 -11.64 6.64 -8.95
N HIS A 89 -10.62 6.93 -8.14
CA HIS A 89 -9.58 7.92 -8.44
C HIS A 89 -8.33 7.26 -9.00
N ASP A 90 -7.91 7.68 -10.18
CA ASP A 90 -6.69 7.15 -10.81
C ASP A 90 -5.45 7.56 -10.02
N VAL A 91 -4.60 6.58 -9.72
CA VAL A 91 -3.43 6.74 -8.85
C VAL A 91 -2.38 7.70 -9.43
N TRP A 92 -2.36 7.90 -10.75
CA TRP A 92 -1.35 8.71 -11.44
C TRP A 92 -1.87 10.05 -11.92
N SER A 93 -3.14 10.17 -12.26
CA SER A 93 -3.75 11.45 -12.70
C SER A 93 -4.39 12.22 -11.55
N ASP A 94 -4.93 11.53 -10.52
CA ASP A 94 -5.50 12.15 -9.30
C ASP A 94 -4.74 11.72 -8.05
N VAL A 95 -3.43 11.91 -8.09
CA VAL A 95 -2.45 11.42 -7.10
C VAL A 95 -2.81 11.83 -5.67
N ASN A 96 -3.18 13.09 -5.47
CA ASN A 96 -3.43 13.64 -4.13
C ASN A 96 -4.66 13.02 -3.49
N THR A 97 -5.74 12.85 -4.25
CA THR A 97 -6.98 12.23 -3.76
C THR A 97 -6.76 10.76 -3.45
N ALA A 98 -6.16 10.01 -4.38
CA ALA A 98 -5.85 8.60 -4.18
C ALA A 98 -4.97 8.37 -2.95
N LYS A 99 -3.88 9.14 -2.78
CA LYS A 99 -2.94 8.99 -1.66
C LYS A 99 -3.53 9.36 -0.29
N ARG A 100 -4.54 10.21 -0.23
CA ARG A 100 -5.24 10.51 1.03
C ARG A 100 -6.09 9.34 1.52
N MET A 101 -6.56 8.49 0.60
CA MET A 101 -7.45 7.37 0.90
C MET A 101 -6.70 6.11 1.32
N ILE A 102 -5.39 6.03 1.08
CA ILE A 102 -4.57 4.85 1.36
C ILE A 102 -3.54 5.09 2.45
N GLY A 103 -3.41 4.11 3.33
CA GLY A 103 -2.28 3.96 4.25
C GLY A 103 -1.38 2.84 3.75
N VAL A 104 -0.12 3.16 3.51
CA VAL A 104 0.90 2.19 3.10
C VAL A 104 1.81 1.94 4.28
N MET A 105 1.94 0.68 4.70
CA MET A 105 2.85 0.32 5.77
C MET A 105 4.29 0.42 5.26
N PRO A 106 5.13 1.30 5.83
CA PRO A 106 6.53 1.39 5.45
C PRO A 106 7.28 0.13 5.92
N GLN A 107 8.35 -0.22 5.21
CA GLN A 107 9.27 -1.23 5.71
C GLN A 107 10.09 -0.67 6.89
N PRO A 108 10.56 -1.52 7.82
CA PRO A 108 11.32 -1.07 8.99
C PRO A 108 12.57 -0.23 8.69
N ASP A 109 13.20 -0.45 7.56
CA ASP A 109 14.38 0.29 7.07
C ASP A 109 14.03 1.64 6.41
N GLN A 110 12.74 1.93 6.23
CA GLN A 110 12.24 3.16 5.58
C GLN A 110 11.68 4.18 6.57
N ILE A 111 11.70 3.91 7.86
CA ILE A 111 11.21 4.83 8.89
C ILE A 111 12.34 5.62 9.55
N PHE A 112 12.00 6.75 10.16
CA PHE A 112 12.95 7.56 10.93
C PHE A 112 13.16 6.95 12.32
N ASP A 113 14.10 6.03 12.43
CA ASP A 113 14.38 5.23 13.63
C ASP A 113 14.99 6.03 14.79
N ARG A 114 15.55 7.22 14.52
CA ARG A 114 16.07 8.15 15.53
C ARG A 114 15.02 9.06 16.16
N LEU A 115 13.76 8.90 15.77
CA LEU A 115 12.62 9.52 16.45
C LEU A 115 12.08 8.57 17.52
N THR A 116 11.45 9.13 18.57
CA THR A 116 10.65 8.30 19.49
C THR A 116 9.38 7.83 18.79
N GLY A 117 8.73 6.78 19.31
CA GLY A 117 7.48 6.28 18.74
C GLY A 117 6.42 7.38 18.58
N LEU A 118 6.24 8.23 19.62
CA LEU A 118 5.34 9.36 19.56
C LEU A 118 5.75 10.39 18.49
N GLN A 119 7.03 10.74 18.43
CA GLN A 119 7.56 11.69 17.46
C GLN A 119 7.38 11.19 16.02
N LEU A 120 7.62 9.89 15.77
CA LEU A 120 7.46 9.27 14.46
C LEU A 120 5.99 9.36 13.99
N LEU A 121 5.03 9.02 14.84
CA LEU A 121 3.60 9.10 14.49
C LEU A 121 3.16 10.55 14.27
N VAL A 122 3.58 11.49 15.12
CA VAL A 122 3.27 12.91 14.95
C VAL A 122 3.86 13.43 13.64
N TYR A 123 5.10 13.09 13.33
CA TYR A 123 5.74 13.47 12.09
C TYR A 123 5.00 12.91 10.87
N SER A 124 4.64 11.62 10.92
CA SER A 124 3.91 10.94 9.83
C SER A 124 2.55 11.59 9.54
N GLY A 125 1.79 11.97 10.58
CA GLY A 125 0.50 12.63 10.39
C GLY A 125 0.63 14.07 9.88
N MET A 126 1.64 14.81 10.35
CA MET A 126 1.92 16.16 9.83
C MET A 126 2.32 16.13 8.35
N LEU A 127 3.07 15.14 7.90
CA LEU A 127 3.37 14.93 6.47
C LEU A 127 2.10 14.65 5.62
N ARG A 128 1.04 14.13 6.25
CA ARG A 128 -0.28 13.92 5.64
C ARG A 128 -1.19 15.16 5.72
N GLY A 129 -0.69 16.29 6.22
CA GLY A 129 -1.41 17.56 6.30
C GLY A 129 -2.31 17.69 7.52
N MET A 130 -2.18 16.80 8.52
CA MET A 130 -2.92 16.92 9.79
C MET A 130 -2.33 18.02 10.68
N SER A 131 -3.16 18.64 11.51
CA SER A 131 -2.68 19.58 12.53
C SER A 131 -1.85 18.83 13.58
N ARG A 132 -0.91 19.54 14.23
CA ARG A 132 -0.08 18.94 15.28
C ARG A 132 -0.91 18.44 16.45
N GLU A 133 -1.93 19.20 16.85
CA GLU A 133 -2.80 18.85 17.96
C GLU A 133 -3.58 17.56 17.67
N GLU A 134 -4.26 17.50 16.54
CA GLU A 134 -5.00 16.30 16.11
C GLU A 134 -4.08 15.08 15.98
N THR A 135 -2.92 15.29 15.35
CA THR A 135 -1.96 14.20 15.16
C THR A 135 -1.42 13.68 16.47
N THR A 136 -1.13 14.56 17.45
CA THR A 136 -0.63 14.14 18.75
C THR A 136 -1.67 13.31 19.51
N ARG A 137 -2.94 13.72 19.49
CA ARG A 137 -4.03 12.95 20.10
C ARG A 137 -4.14 11.56 19.46
N ARG A 138 -4.21 11.50 18.13
CA ARG A 138 -4.30 10.23 17.39
C ARG A 138 -3.08 9.33 17.57
N ALA A 139 -1.89 9.92 17.66
CA ALA A 139 -0.67 9.17 17.92
C ALA A 139 -0.73 8.48 19.29
N GLN A 140 -1.24 9.16 20.32
CA GLN A 140 -1.45 8.56 21.64
C GLN A 140 -2.48 7.43 21.60
N ASP A 141 -3.62 7.64 20.90
CA ASP A 141 -4.65 6.61 20.75
C ASP A 141 -4.09 5.37 20.05
N LEU A 142 -3.31 5.55 18.97
CA LEU A 142 -2.68 4.44 18.26
C LEU A 142 -1.61 3.75 19.12
N LEU A 143 -0.75 4.48 19.83
CA LEU A 143 0.24 3.89 20.74
C LEU A 143 -0.44 3.02 21.80
N ASN A 144 -1.58 3.43 22.33
CA ASN A 144 -2.38 2.64 23.26
C ASN A 144 -2.95 1.38 22.57
N ALA A 145 -3.57 1.54 21.39
CA ALA A 145 -4.18 0.43 20.66
C ALA A 145 -3.18 -0.65 20.22
N PHE A 146 -1.93 -0.24 19.95
CA PHE A 146 -0.84 -1.13 19.56
C PHE A 146 -0.01 -1.66 20.73
N ASP A 147 -0.40 -1.33 21.98
CA ASP A 147 0.36 -1.69 23.19
C ASP A 147 1.82 -1.18 23.15
N LEU A 148 1.98 0.07 22.69
CA LEU A 148 3.26 0.78 22.61
C LEU A 148 3.33 2.01 23.53
N ALA A 149 2.30 2.25 24.37
CA ALA A 149 2.24 3.42 25.23
C ALA A 149 3.43 3.51 26.18
N GLY A 150 3.87 2.38 26.76
CA GLY A 150 5.04 2.32 27.63
C GLY A 150 6.36 2.66 26.95
N ALA A 151 6.42 2.54 25.61
CA ALA A 151 7.60 2.82 24.81
C ALA A 151 7.44 4.10 23.94
N ALA A 152 6.39 4.89 24.17
CA ALA A 152 6.10 6.08 23.38
C ALA A 152 7.26 7.08 23.28
N ASN A 153 8.06 7.20 24.36
CA ASN A 153 9.21 8.09 24.45
C ASN A 153 10.57 7.40 24.23
N THR A 154 10.57 6.10 23.90
CA THR A 154 11.76 5.33 23.51
C THR A 154 12.03 5.56 22.04
N MET A 155 13.30 5.65 21.62
CA MET A 155 13.66 5.75 20.20
C MET A 155 13.27 4.47 19.45
N VAL A 156 12.80 4.60 18.22
CA VAL A 156 12.36 3.46 17.41
C VAL A 156 13.52 2.49 17.10
N THR A 157 14.76 2.99 17.04
CA THR A 157 15.97 2.16 16.91
C THR A 157 16.12 1.13 18.06
N ASP A 158 15.53 1.39 19.23
CA ASP A 158 15.58 0.52 20.40
C ASP A 158 14.34 -0.42 20.51
N TYR A 159 13.45 -0.37 19.51
CA TYR A 159 12.27 -1.23 19.47
C TYR A 159 12.64 -2.67 19.08
N SER A 160 11.92 -3.64 19.62
CA SER A 160 11.97 -5.01 19.12
C SER A 160 11.39 -5.07 17.69
N ALA A 161 11.69 -6.13 16.93
CA ALA A 161 11.15 -6.32 15.59
C ALA A 161 9.60 -6.26 15.57
N GLY A 162 8.93 -6.85 16.56
CA GLY A 162 7.48 -6.79 16.71
C GLY A 162 6.99 -5.36 16.99
N MET A 163 7.65 -4.61 17.88
CA MET A 163 7.32 -3.21 18.15
C MET A 163 7.54 -2.34 16.91
N THR A 164 8.61 -2.58 16.14
CA THR A 164 8.89 -1.85 14.91
C THR A 164 7.80 -2.10 13.85
N LYS A 165 7.34 -3.32 13.69
CA LYS A 165 6.20 -3.62 12.79
C LYS A 165 4.91 -2.96 13.27
N LYS A 166 4.63 -2.95 14.57
CA LYS A 166 3.49 -2.26 15.17
C LYS A 166 3.52 -0.76 14.88
N ILE A 167 4.64 -0.07 15.08
CA ILE A 167 4.75 1.37 14.83
C ILE A 167 4.67 1.70 13.33
N CYS A 168 5.20 0.84 12.44
CA CYS A 168 5.04 0.97 10.99
C CYS A 168 3.56 0.93 10.59
N LEU A 169 2.80 -0.04 11.13
CA LEU A 169 1.36 -0.13 10.86
C LEU A 169 0.61 1.06 11.46
N ALA A 170 0.93 1.47 12.69
CA ALA A 170 0.34 2.66 13.31
C ALA A 170 0.57 3.92 12.47
N SER A 171 1.77 4.09 11.89
CA SER A 171 2.08 5.23 11.01
C SER A 171 1.26 5.22 9.71
N ALA A 172 0.97 4.03 9.17
CA ALA A 172 0.08 3.88 8.02
C ALA A 172 -1.37 4.24 8.33
N MET A 173 -1.80 4.09 9.61
CA MET A 173 -3.16 4.34 10.07
C MET A 173 -3.38 5.77 10.60
N ILE A 174 -2.33 6.57 10.79
CA ILE A 174 -2.40 7.87 11.49
C ILE A 174 -3.43 8.83 10.91
N HIS A 175 -3.60 8.86 9.60
CA HIS A 175 -4.51 9.76 8.89
C HIS A 175 -5.90 9.15 8.59
N SER A 176 -6.27 8.04 9.25
CA SER A 176 -7.54 7.30 9.05
C SER A 176 -7.81 6.97 7.59
N PRO A 177 -6.91 6.27 6.90
CA PRO A 177 -7.14 5.89 5.51
C PRO A 177 -8.40 5.02 5.39
N ARG A 178 -8.93 4.87 4.20
CA ARG A 178 -10.02 3.93 3.88
C ARG A 178 -9.51 2.57 3.44
N ILE A 179 -8.27 2.51 3.00
CA ILE A 179 -7.60 1.32 2.51
C ILE A 179 -6.22 1.23 3.14
N LEU A 180 -5.88 0.08 3.70
CA LEU A 180 -4.53 -0.25 4.16
C LEU A 180 -3.86 -1.20 3.16
N VAL A 181 -2.63 -0.88 2.77
CA VAL A 181 -1.80 -1.70 1.88
C VAL A 181 -0.53 -2.09 2.62
N LEU A 182 -0.34 -3.39 2.81
CA LEU A 182 0.68 -3.96 3.68
C LEU A 182 1.47 -5.02 2.90
N ASP A 183 2.76 -4.80 2.75
CA ASP A 183 3.65 -5.76 2.09
C ASP A 183 4.37 -6.62 3.13
N GLU A 184 4.06 -7.93 3.15
CA GLU A 184 4.59 -8.94 4.09
C GLU A 184 4.55 -8.48 5.57
N PRO A 185 3.37 -8.07 6.11
CA PRO A 185 3.27 -7.43 7.43
C PRO A 185 3.66 -8.36 8.58
N PHE A 186 3.60 -9.67 8.40
CA PHE A 186 3.89 -10.69 9.43
C PHE A 186 5.28 -11.32 9.31
N GLU A 187 6.06 -10.91 8.31
CA GLU A 187 7.40 -11.44 8.11
C GLU A 187 8.32 -11.01 9.26
N SER A 188 9.10 -11.99 9.80
CA SER A 188 10.05 -11.77 10.90
C SER A 188 9.43 -11.25 12.21
N VAL A 189 8.13 -11.50 12.41
CA VAL A 189 7.40 -11.13 13.63
C VAL A 189 7.12 -12.37 14.46
N ASP A 190 7.31 -12.26 15.78
CA ASP A 190 6.99 -13.33 16.71
C ASP A 190 5.49 -13.67 16.72
N PRO A 191 5.09 -14.88 17.15
CA PRO A 191 3.68 -15.30 17.08
C PRO A 191 2.71 -14.41 17.87
N VAL A 192 3.15 -13.85 19.01
CA VAL A 192 2.29 -13.00 19.87
C VAL A 192 2.05 -11.64 19.18
N SER A 193 3.10 -11.00 18.71
CA SER A 193 3.00 -9.74 17.96
C SER A 193 2.22 -9.92 16.66
N SER A 194 2.40 -11.05 15.96
CA SER A 194 1.63 -11.38 14.76
C SER A 194 0.14 -11.51 15.04
N ALA A 195 -0.25 -12.17 16.13
CA ALA A 195 -1.65 -12.29 16.53
C ALA A 195 -2.26 -10.93 16.83
N ASN A 196 -1.56 -10.08 17.59
CA ASN A 196 -2.00 -8.72 17.90
C ASN A 196 -2.18 -7.86 16.64
N LEU A 197 -1.21 -7.88 15.71
CA LEU A 197 -1.33 -7.17 14.42
C LEU A 197 -2.53 -7.67 13.61
N LYS A 198 -2.77 -8.98 13.59
CA LYS A 198 -3.92 -9.58 12.93
C LYS A 198 -5.25 -9.09 13.51
N ASP A 199 -5.39 -9.09 14.84
CA ASP A 199 -6.60 -8.64 15.51
C ASP A 199 -6.92 -7.17 15.19
N ILE A 200 -5.90 -6.30 15.17
CA ILE A 200 -6.04 -4.89 14.79
C ILE A 200 -6.52 -4.75 13.33
N LEU A 201 -5.96 -5.53 12.40
CA LEU A 201 -6.36 -5.49 11.00
C LEU A 201 -7.77 -6.03 10.76
N ILE A 202 -8.16 -7.08 11.48
CA ILE A 202 -9.53 -7.63 11.45
C ILE A 202 -10.52 -6.58 11.97
N GLU A 203 -10.20 -5.92 13.09
CA GLU A 203 -11.07 -4.89 13.66
C GLU A 203 -11.19 -3.69 12.71
N TYR A 204 -10.09 -3.26 12.09
CA TYR A 204 -10.12 -2.23 11.07
C TYR A 204 -11.04 -2.61 9.87
N ALA A 205 -11.00 -3.86 9.42
CA ALA A 205 -11.87 -4.32 8.33
C ALA A 205 -13.34 -4.35 8.77
N LYS A 206 -13.67 -4.77 10.02
CA LYS A 206 -15.03 -4.75 10.56
C LYS A 206 -15.61 -3.34 10.65
N THR A 207 -14.81 -2.32 10.85
CA THR A 207 -15.25 -0.92 10.85
C THR A 207 -15.45 -0.35 9.43
N GLY A 208 -15.36 -1.18 8.40
CA GLY A 208 -15.59 -0.81 6.99
C GLY A 208 -14.32 -0.42 6.23
N GLY A 209 -13.15 -0.55 6.83
CA GLY A 209 -11.87 -0.39 6.16
C GLY A 209 -11.58 -1.54 5.19
N THR A 210 -10.84 -1.28 4.12
CA THR A 210 -10.33 -2.32 3.22
C THR A 210 -8.88 -2.61 3.57
N VAL A 211 -8.52 -3.89 3.70
CA VAL A 211 -7.15 -4.33 3.99
C VAL A 211 -6.62 -5.16 2.83
N ILE A 212 -5.47 -4.79 2.31
CA ILE A 212 -4.76 -5.51 1.26
C ILE A 212 -3.39 -5.90 1.81
N ILE A 213 -3.13 -7.20 1.86
CA ILE A 213 -1.84 -7.72 2.31
C ILE A 213 -1.19 -8.57 1.23
N SER A 214 0.13 -8.50 1.13
CA SER A 214 0.90 -9.54 0.45
C SER A 214 1.38 -10.59 1.45
N SER A 215 1.50 -11.84 1.00
CA SER A 215 2.14 -12.90 1.76
C SER A 215 2.71 -13.98 0.84
N HIS A 216 3.81 -14.59 1.24
CA HIS A 216 4.28 -15.82 0.65
C HIS A 216 3.78 -17.07 1.41
N VAL A 217 3.07 -16.89 2.53
CA VAL A 217 2.51 -17.94 3.37
C VAL A 217 0.99 -17.95 3.28
N MET A 218 0.42 -18.90 2.55
CA MET A 218 -1.02 -19.02 2.29
C MET A 218 -1.83 -19.20 3.58
N ALA A 219 -1.34 -20.03 4.50
CA ALA A 219 -2.02 -20.33 5.77
C ALA A 219 -2.22 -19.11 6.70
N LEU A 220 -1.46 -18.02 6.50
CA LEU A 220 -1.66 -16.77 7.26
C LEU A 220 -2.87 -15.98 6.75
N VAL A 221 -3.17 -16.09 5.47
CA VAL A 221 -4.26 -15.35 4.82
C VAL A 221 -5.59 -16.08 4.94
N GLU A 222 -5.59 -17.43 4.85
CA GLU A 222 -6.80 -18.27 4.96
C GLU A 222 -7.51 -18.18 6.33
N LYS A 223 -6.79 -17.78 7.37
CA LYS A 223 -7.30 -17.68 8.75
C LYS A 223 -7.76 -16.27 9.12
N MET A 224 -7.85 -15.36 8.16
CA MET A 224 -8.31 -13.98 8.32
C MET A 224 -9.69 -13.77 7.72
#